data_df2ac55f8a82a455e37aff8e9237b656
#
_entry.id   df2ac55f8a82a455e37aff8e9237b656
#
_cell.length_a   1.000
_cell.length_b   1.000
_cell.length_c   1.000
_cell.angle_alpha   90.00
_cell.angle_beta   90.00
_cell.angle_gamma   90.00
#
_symmetry.space_group_name_H-M   'P 1'
#
loop_
_entity.id
_entity.type
_entity.pdbx_description
1 polymer ?
#
loop_
_entity_poly.entity_id
_entity_poly.type
_entity_poly.pdbx_seq_one_letter_code
_entity_poly.pdbx_strand_id
1 'polypeptide(L)'
;MLLAVARTSAKASALLAVAGGRIASTFPGGDMKLHTFDEWSPLREIVLGSASGYRQQARDLSFDLFFYDNLVHDNPKTHRIYYPRLATHGQPTPTPSTATTTNIKQRYVDELHEDVEGIAETLESFGVRVRRPMNICEGATHFATPAWSATALPPLNVRDNTLILGDEIIETPPMMRSRYFETQFLKPLFMEYFRHGARWTVMPRPWMTDRSFDLAYAEQIAAMEIVPTINDSPYDVGIEMLFDAAQCLRFGRDILVNIATANHLLACEWLERHLEGRYTIHRIDRLADSHIDSMVLPLRPGTLLIRSRQFLDYLPEALQKWDVIEAPAPKAENFPQYDDDDIILTSPFIDLNVLSIDEHTVMVNDSYPELSRVLEQHGFDVVPVRHRHRRLFGGGLHCFTLDTVRDGKLENYFS
;
A
#
# COMPACT_ATOMS: atom_id res chain seq x y z
N MET A 1 47.13 24.30 33.31
CA MET A 1 45.85 23.59 33.20
C MET A 1 44.83 24.48 32.44
N LEU A 2 45.22 25.09 31.32
CA LEU A 2 44.40 26.05 30.58
C LEU A 2 44.56 25.95 29.05
N LEU A 3 44.98 24.78 28.54
CA LEU A 3 45.21 24.55 27.09
C LEU A 3 44.42 23.34 26.52
N ALA A 4 43.50 22.74 27.29
CA ALA A 4 42.73 21.58 26.86
C ALA A 4 41.26 21.90 26.48
N VAL A 5 40.77 23.12 26.72
CA VAL A 5 39.35 23.47 26.47
C VAL A 5 39.12 24.10 25.08
N ALA A 6 40.19 24.56 24.43
CA ALA A 6 40.06 25.28 23.13
C ALA A 6 39.98 24.35 21.88
N ARG A 7 40.23 23.02 22.02
CA ARG A 7 40.20 22.09 20.87
C ARG A 7 38.88 21.34 20.65
N THR A 8 37.96 21.39 21.61
CA THR A 8 36.64 20.77 21.50
C THR A 8 35.58 21.63 20.84
N SER A 9 35.77 22.98 20.86
CA SER A 9 34.85 23.95 20.24
C SER A 9 34.95 24.00 18.71
N ALA A 10 36.12 23.76 18.15
CA ALA A 10 36.33 23.82 16.70
C ALA A 10 35.75 22.60 15.93
N LYS A 11 35.65 21.43 16.61
CA LYS A 11 35.03 20.25 15.98
C LYS A 11 33.50 20.25 16.02
N ALA A 12 32.89 20.92 17.00
CA ALA A 12 31.45 21.09 17.07
C ALA A 12 30.93 22.09 16.03
N SER A 13 31.70 23.16 15.75
CA SER A 13 31.34 24.12 14.70
C SER A 13 31.51 23.57 13.29
N ALA A 14 32.39 22.61 13.06
CA ALA A 14 32.56 21.97 11.74
C ALA A 14 31.45 20.95 11.43
N LEU A 15 30.86 20.30 12.45
CA LEU A 15 29.74 19.40 12.26
C LEU A 15 28.39 20.14 12.01
N LEU A 16 28.25 21.38 12.50
CA LEU A 16 27.06 22.18 12.22
C LEU A 16 27.13 22.91 10.87
N ALA A 17 28.29 23.06 10.28
CA ALA A 17 28.46 23.69 8.97
C ALA A 17 28.18 22.72 7.80
N VAL A 18 28.21 21.40 8.03
CA VAL A 18 27.86 20.38 7.00
C VAL A 18 26.36 20.13 6.94
N ALA A 19 25.59 20.45 7.98
CA ALA A 19 24.13 20.33 8.02
C ALA A 19 23.38 21.53 7.41
N GLY A 20 24.08 22.58 7.01
CA GLY A 20 23.52 23.78 6.41
C GLY A 20 23.61 23.88 4.87
N GLY A 21 23.99 22.79 4.23
CA GLY A 21 23.91 22.68 2.77
C GLY A 21 22.43 22.69 2.36
N ARG A 22 21.96 23.81 1.80
CA ARG A 22 20.73 23.86 1.02
C ARG A 22 20.84 22.74 -0.01
N ILE A 23 20.03 21.69 0.14
CA ILE A 23 19.70 20.81 -0.98
C ILE A 23 18.89 21.70 -1.92
N ALA A 24 19.57 22.40 -2.81
CA ALA A 24 18.94 23.09 -3.91
C ALA A 24 18.44 21.99 -4.84
N SER A 25 17.14 21.74 -4.86
CA SER A 25 16.51 20.98 -5.91
C SER A 25 16.66 21.79 -7.20
N THR A 26 17.60 21.41 -8.04
CA THR A 26 17.78 21.97 -9.38
C THR A 26 16.89 21.26 -10.38
N PHE A 27 15.56 21.28 -10.16
CA PHE A 27 14.61 20.92 -11.21
C PHE A 27 13.97 22.20 -11.75
N PRO A 28 14.00 22.42 -13.07
CA PRO A 28 13.29 23.52 -13.71
C PRO A 28 11.81 23.15 -13.82
N GLY A 29 11.03 23.60 -12.89
CA GLY A 29 9.56 23.43 -12.87
C GLY A 29 9.04 23.90 -11.53
N GLY A 30 8.15 24.90 -11.53
CA GLY A 30 7.60 25.48 -10.32
C GLY A 30 7.09 24.44 -9.32
N ASP A 31 7.16 24.78 -8.04
CA ASP A 31 6.70 23.93 -6.94
C ASP A 31 5.24 23.51 -7.16
N MET A 32 5.02 22.24 -7.53
CA MET A 32 3.66 21.73 -7.68
C MET A 32 3.06 21.55 -6.29
N LYS A 33 1.90 22.16 -6.07
CA LYS A 33 1.15 21.98 -4.84
C LYS A 33 0.46 20.62 -4.87
N LEU A 34 0.34 20.01 -3.70
CA LEU A 34 -0.47 18.81 -3.54
C LEU A 34 -1.90 19.05 -4.05
N HIS A 35 -2.37 18.17 -4.97
CA HIS A 35 -3.67 18.34 -5.62
C HIS A 35 -4.12 17.03 -6.26
N THR A 36 -4.97 16.27 -5.60
CA THR A 36 -5.55 15.03 -6.16
C THR A 36 -6.91 14.72 -5.56
N PHE A 37 -7.90 14.44 -6.40
CA PHE A 37 -9.29 14.20 -5.99
C PHE A 37 -9.84 12.87 -6.49
N ASP A 38 -9.21 12.23 -7.45
CA ASP A 38 -9.67 11.02 -8.12
C ASP A 38 -8.51 10.11 -8.51
N GLU A 39 -8.82 8.96 -9.11
CA GLU A 39 -7.83 7.96 -9.51
C GLU A 39 -7.50 8.01 -11.02
N TRP A 40 -8.10 8.92 -11.81
CA TRP A 40 -8.03 8.88 -13.28
C TRP A 40 -7.65 10.19 -13.98
N SER A 41 -7.85 11.34 -13.37
CA SER A 41 -7.46 12.62 -14.01
C SER A 41 -5.98 12.67 -14.37
N PRO A 42 -5.56 13.48 -15.36
CA PRO A 42 -4.18 13.52 -15.82
C PRO A 42 -3.18 13.66 -14.70
N LEU A 43 -2.29 12.68 -14.60
CA LEU A 43 -1.27 12.57 -13.56
C LEU A 43 -0.10 13.51 -13.85
N ARG A 44 0.32 14.30 -12.87
CA ARG A 44 1.42 15.27 -12.99
C ARG A 44 2.60 14.96 -12.09
N GLU A 45 2.31 14.46 -10.90
CA GLU A 45 3.34 14.06 -9.96
C GLU A 45 2.89 12.84 -9.15
N ILE A 46 3.82 11.94 -8.90
CA ILE A 46 3.58 10.70 -8.17
C ILE A 46 4.79 10.37 -7.28
N VAL A 47 4.54 9.81 -6.12
CA VAL A 47 5.58 9.13 -5.34
C VAL A 47 5.59 7.66 -5.77
N LEU A 48 6.74 7.17 -6.21
CA LEU A 48 6.96 5.76 -6.51
C LEU A 48 7.79 5.14 -5.40
N GLY A 49 7.34 4.01 -4.88
CA GLY A 49 8.00 3.28 -3.80
C GLY A 49 9.44 2.89 -4.10
N SER A 50 10.15 2.44 -3.10
CA SER A 50 11.56 2.05 -3.21
C SER A 50 11.75 0.59 -2.88
N ALA A 51 12.45 -0.12 -3.76
CA ALA A 51 12.92 -1.49 -3.54
C ALA A 51 14.28 -1.54 -2.80
N SER A 52 14.94 -0.39 -2.65
CA SER A 52 16.29 -0.29 -2.08
C SER A 52 16.33 -0.80 -0.64
N GLY A 53 17.20 -1.80 -0.39
CA GLY A 53 17.35 -2.38 0.93
C GLY A 53 16.19 -3.27 1.36
N TYR A 54 15.34 -3.73 0.43
CA TYR A 54 14.24 -4.63 0.76
C TYR A 54 14.76 -5.91 1.42
N ARG A 55 14.09 -6.29 2.49
CA ARG A 55 14.37 -7.51 3.25
C ARG A 55 13.05 -8.19 3.54
N GLN A 56 13.09 -9.49 3.71
CA GLN A 56 11.90 -10.21 4.14
C GLN A 56 11.48 -9.76 5.54
N GLN A 57 10.19 -9.54 5.72
CA GLN A 57 9.63 -9.26 7.04
C GLN A 57 9.90 -10.44 7.98
N ALA A 58 10.30 -10.11 9.20
CA ALA A 58 10.16 -11.07 10.28
C ALA A 58 8.66 -11.33 10.50
N ARG A 59 8.29 -12.60 10.57
CA ARG A 59 6.93 -12.97 10.90
C ARG A 59 6.63 -12.61 12.33
N ASP A 60 5.53 -11.93 12.54
CA ASP A 60 4.95 -11.68 13.85
C ASP A 60 3.44 -11.85 13.78
N LEU A 61 2.76 -11.70 14.89
CA LEU A 61 1.31 -11.85 14.98
C LEU A 61 0.56 -10.97 13.98
N SER A 62 0.97 -9.72 13.80
CA SER A 62 0.31 -8.79 12.88
C SER A 62 0.50 -9.19 11.42
N PHE A 63 1.68 -9.70 11.07
CA PHE A 63 1.95 -10.22 9.73
C PHE A 63 1.09 -11.47 9.45
N ASP A 64 1.10 -12.42 10.36
CA ASP A 64 0.40 -13.68 10.17
C ASP A 64 -1.11 -13.49 10.00
N LEU A 65 -1.71 -12.61 10.79
CA LEU A 65 -3.13 -12.31 10.71
C LEU A 65 -3.49 -11.51 9.46
N PHE A 66 -2.68 -10.51 9.09
CA PHE A 66 -2.92 -9.69 7.91
C PHE A 66 -2.93 -10.51 6.60
N PHE A 67 -1.92 -11.34 6.41
CA PHE A 67 -1.84 -12.14 5.18
C PHE A 67 -2.79 -13.30 5.15
N TYR A 68 -3.18 -13.81 6.29
CA TYR A 68 -4.20 -14.85 6.37
C TYR A 68 -5.55 -14.36 5.83
N ASP A 69 -6.00 -13.23 6.28
CA ASP A 69 -7.26 -12.61 5.85
C ASP A 69 -7.29 -12.39 4.33
N ASN A 70 -6.21 -11.89 3.76
CA ASN A 70 -6.12 -11.61 2.32
C ASN A 70 -6.22 -12.85 1.42
N LEU A 71 -5.90 -14.03 1.91
CA LEU A 71 -5.73 -15.21 1.08
C LEU A 71 -6.88 -16.21 1.17
N VAL A 72 -7.69 -16.13 2.23
CA VAL A 72 -8.80 -17.04 2.50
C VAL A 72 -9.84 -17.03 1.39
N HIS A 73 -10.14 -15.87 0.81
CA HIS A 73 -11.17 -15.72 -0.20
C HIS A 73 -10.77 -16.23 -1.58
N ASP A 74 -9.48 -16.28 -1.88
CA ASP A 74 -9.06 -16.62 -3.23
C ASP A 74 -9.16 -18.10 -3.54
N ASN A 75 -8.81 -18.97 -2.62
CA ASN A 75 -9.04 -20.40 -2.73
C ASN A 75 -8.68 -21.15 -1.43
N PRO A 76 -9.66 -21.64 -0.66
CA PRO A 76 -9.40 -22.42 0.55
C PRO A 76 -8.57 -23.67 0.30
N LYS A 77 -8.56 -24.21 -0.93
CA LYS A 77 -7.79 -25.42 -1.28
C LYS A 77 -6.34 -25.12 -1.61
N THR A 78 -6.01 -23.90 -2.05
CA THR A 78 -4.65 -23.45 -2.37
C THR A 78 -4.01 -22.66 -1.25
N HIS A 79 -4.74 -22.36 -0.22
CA HIS A 79 -4.32 -21.70 1.00
C HIS A 79 -2.96 -22.23 1.55
N ARG A 80 -2.69 -23.53 1.46
CA ARG A 80 -1.41 -24.13 1.85
C ARG A 80 -0.22 -23.72 0.97
N ILE A 81 -0.47 -23.26 -0.24
CA ILE A 81 0.56 -22.86 -1.21
C ILE A 81 0.97 -21.40 -0.98
N TYR A 82 0.02 -20.55 -0.59
CA TYR A 82 0.20 -19.12 -0.42
C TYR A 82 0.67 -18.72 0.98
N TYR A 83 0.39 -19.57 1.95
CA TYR A 83 0.79 -19.33 3.32
C TYR A 83 2.18 -19.90 3.56
N PRO A 84 3.13 -19.07 4.00
CA PRO A 84 4.34 -19.61 4.57
C PRO A 84 3.89 -20.44 5.76
N ARG A 85 3.97 -21.74 5.62
CA ARG A 85 3.65 -22.78 6.60
C ARG A 85 3.57 -22.23 8.02
N LEU A 86 2.41 -21.67 8.39
CA LEU A 86 2.17 -21.16 9.74
C LEU A 86 2.39 -22.26 10.77
N ALA A 87 2.17 -23.50 10.42
CA ALA A 87 2.70 -24.68 11.11
C ALA A 87 2.64 -25.87 10.15
N THR A 88 3.71 -26.57 9.97
CA THR A 88 3.62 -27.99 9.65
C THR A 88 2.98 -28.66 10.88
N HIS A 89 1.91 -29.41 10.67
CA HIS A 89 1.22 -30.17 11.72
C HIS A 89 2.21 -30.75 12.75
N GLY A 90 2.04 -30.40 14.03
CA GLY A 90 2.79 -31.01 15.13
C GLY A 90 4.12 -30.34 15.50
N GLN A 91 4.50 -29.24 14.89
CA GLN A 91 5.64 -28.42 15.36
C GLN A 91 5.10 -27.26 16.20
N PRO A 92 5.69 -27.01 17.38
CA PRO A 92 5.34 -25.81 18.15
C PRO A 92 5.62 -24.58 17.29
N THR A 93 4.69 -23.63 17.28
CA THR A 93 4.90 -22.31 16.69
C THR A 93 6.26 -21.79 17.17
N PRO A 94 7.17 -21.40 16.27
CA PRO A 94 8.44 -20.83 16.73
C PRO A 94 8.10 -19.61 17.60
N THR A 95 8.58 -19.62 18.82
CA THR A 95 8.57 -18.39 19.62
C THR A 95 9.22 -17.28 18.81
N PRO A 96 8.78 -16.03 18.89
CA PRO A 96 9.27 -14.91 18.07
C PRO A 96 10.79 -14.75 18.01
N SER A 97 11.52 -15.35 18.95
CA SER A 97 12.98 -15.31 19.01
C SER A 97 13.73 -16.34 18.16
N THR A 98 13.02 -17.28 17.50
CA THR A 98 13.64 -18.37 16.72
C THR A 98 13.14 -18.48 15.28
N ALA A 99 12.34 -17.53 14.80
CA ALA A 99 11.94 -17.48 13.42
C ALA A 99 13.19 -17.29 12.55
N THR A 100 13.66 -18.37 11.95
CA THR A 100 14.58 -18.29 10.82
C THR A 100 13.88 -17.48 9.75
N THR A 101 14.27 -16.20 9.63
CA THR A 101 13.90 -15.37 8.50
C THR A 101 14.40 -16.08 7.26
N THR A 102 13.52 -16.69 6.49
CA THR A 102 13.84 -17.09 5.13
C THR A 102 14.10 -15.79 4.38
N ASN A 103 15.37 -15.51 4.10
CA ASN A 103 15.71 -14.30 3.37
C ASN A 103 15.13 -14.41 1.97
N ILE A 104 14.41 -13.39 1.54
CA ILE A 104 14.05 -13.26 0.14
C ILE A 104 15.30 -13.34 -0.70
N LYS A 105 15.27 -14.09 -1.80
CA LYS A 105 16.43 -14.29 -2.64
C LYS A 105 16.86 -12.97 -3.28
N GLN A 106 18.16 -12.66 -3.20
CA GLN A 106 18.69 -11.37 -3.67
C GLN A 106 18.33 -11.11 -5.14
N ARG A 107 18.32 -12.14 -5.99
CA ARG A 107 17.89 -12.02 -7.39
C ARG A 107 16.51 -11.36 -7.55
N TYR A 108 15.55 -11.70 -6.67
CA TYR A 108 14.20 -11.11 -6.75
C TYR A 108 14.20 -9.64 -6.33
N VAL A 109 15.05 -9.27 -5.37
CA VAL A 109 15.22 -7.88 -4.95
C VAL A 109 15.88 -7.05 -6.05
N ASP A 110 16.88 -7.61 -6.71
CA ASP A 110 17.56 -6.95 -7.83
C ASP A 110 16.60 -6.76 -9.01
N GLU A 111 15.84 -7.80 -9.36
CA GLU A 111 14.82 -7.74 -10.40
C GLU A 111 13.65 -6.81 -10.05
N LEU A 112 13.26 -6.73 -8.78
CA LEU A 112 12.27 -5.74 -8.32
C LEU A 112 12.80 -4.31 -8.50
N HIS A 113 14.07 -4.09 -8.20
CA HIS A 113 14.71 -2.78 -8.39
C HIS A 113 14.67 -2.35 -9.86
N GLU A 114 15.03 -3.26 -10.78
CA GLU A 114 14.91 -3.01 -12.22
C GLU A 114 13.47 -2.68 -12.63
N ASP A 115 12.50 -3.42 -12.13
CA ASP A 115 11.08 -3.21 -12.45
C ASP A 115 10.58 -1.84 -11.95
N VAL A 116 10.96 -1.47 -10.72
CA VAL A 116 10.60 -0.17 -10.14
C VAL A 116 11.25 0.99 -10.92
N GLU A 117 12.50 0.85 -11.38
CA GLU A 117 13.11 1.87 -12.23
C GLU A 117 12.45 1.93 -13.61
N GLY A 118 12.10 0.79 -14.21
CA GLY A 118 11.33 0.77 -15.46
C GLY A 118 9.94 1.41 -15.36
N ILE A 119 9.27 1.28 -14.21
CA ILE A 119 8.02 1.99 -13.93
C ILE A 119 8.28 3.50 -13.88
N ALA A 120 9.37 3.96 -13.23
CA ALA A 120 9.73 5.37 -13.17
C ALA A 120 9.98 5.95 -14.56
N GLU A 121 10.84 5.29 -15.36
CA GLU A 121 11.16 5.73 -16.73
C GLU A 121 9.91 5.83 -17.61
N THR A 122 8.99 4.87 -17.46
CA THR A 122 7.72 4.91 -18.18
C THR A 122 6.88 6.11 -17.77
N LEU A 123 6.69 6.37 -16.48
CA LEU A 123 5.94 7.53 -15.98
C LEU A 123 6.57 8.85 -16.44
N GLU A 124 7.90 8.98 -16.37
CA GLU A 124 8.63 10.16 -16.81
C GLU A 124 8.48 10.38 -18.32
N SER A 125 8.37 9.34 -19.14
CA SER A 125 8.13 9.44 -20.59
C SER A 125 6.78 10.07 -20.92
N PHE A 126 5.80 9.98 -20.02
CA PHE A 126 4.51 10.67 -20.09
C PHE A 126 4.53 12.08 -19.46
N GLY A 127 5.72 12.56 -19.05
CA GLY A 127 5.87 13.88 -18.43
C GLY A 127 5.42 13.93 -16.96
N VAL A 128 5.23 12.79 -16.31
CA VAL A 128 4.91 12.67 -14.89
C VAL A 128 6.18 12.87 -14.08
N ARG A 129 6.15 13.76 -13.10
CA ARG A 129 7.26 13.92 -12.14
C ARG A 129 7.24 12.76 -11.14
N VAL A 130 8.28 11.94 -11.14
CA VAL A 130 8.43 10.85 -10.19
C VAL A 130 9.22 11.31 -8.98
N ARG A 131 8.64 11.16 -7.80
CA ARG A 131 9.27 11.42 -6.49
C ARG A 131 9.59 10.08 -5.82
N ARG A 132 10.63 10.08 -5.00
CA ARG A 132 11.03 8.88 -4.26
C ARG A 132 11.01 9.13 -2.76
N PRO A 133 10.59 8.14 -1.97
CA PRO A 133 10.79 8.17 -0.53
C PRO A 133 12.29 8.18 -0.20
N MET A 134 12.60 8.55 1.01
CA MET A 134 13.94 8.44 1.55
C MET A 134 14.35 6.95 1.65
N ASN A 135 15.56 6.61 1.23
CA ASN A 135 16.05 5.25 1.37
C ASN A 135 16.20 4.87 2.86
N ILE A 136 15.94 3.60 3.14
CA ILE A 136 16.20 3.05 4.47
C ILE A 136 17.72 3.08 4.74
N CYS A 137 18.11 3.72 5.83
CA CYS A 137 19.51 3.71 6.24
C CYS A 137 19.87 2.35 6.85
N GLU A 138 21.08 1.87 6.61
CA GLU A 138 21.56 0.57 7.14
C GLU A 138 21.40 0.45 8.67
N GLY A 139 21.44 1.54 9.42
CA GLY A 139 21.26 1.56 10.86
C GLY A 139 19.81 1.64 11.36
N ALA A 140 18.84 1.90 10.48
CA ALA A 140 17.44 2.15 10.85
C ALA A 140 16.49 0.99 10.50
N THR A 141 17.03 -0.21 10.33
CA THR A 141 16.24 -1.39 9.90
C THR A 141 15.49 -2.07 11.03
N HIS A 142 15.78 -1.74 12.28
CA HIS A 142 15.13 -2.34 13.44
C HIS A 142 14.67 -1.26 14.40
N PHE A 143 13.45 -1.39 14.89
CA PHE A 143 12.88 -0.51 15.90
C PHE A 143 12.12 -1.31 16.95
N ALA A 144 11.99 -0.72 18.13
CA ALA A 144 11.29 -1.33 19.26
C ALA A 144 10.39 -0.30 19.95
N THR A 145 9.27 -0.78 20.42
CA THR A 145 8.37 -0.11 21.35
C THR A 145 8.46 -0.79 22.71
N PRO A 146 7.82 -0.27 23.77
CA PRO A 146 7.75 -1.00 25.03
C PRO A 146 7.06 -2.36 24.97
N ALA A 147 6.25 -2.63 23.92
CA ALA A 147 5.42 -3.82 23.81
C ALA A 147 5.88 -4.82 22.74
N TRP A 148 6.57 -4.37 21.71
CA TRP A 148 6.97 -5.20 20.57
C TRP A 148 8.16 -4.60 19.83
N SER A 149 8.79 -5.40 18.98
CA SER A 149 9.84 -4.94 18.06
C SER A 149 9.59 -5.47 16.65
N ALA A 150 10.07 -4.75 15.65
CA ALA A 150 9.94 -5.14 14.25
C ALA A 150 11.14 -4.68 13.43
N THR A 151 11.32 -5.31 12.28
CA THR A 151 12.24 -4.84 11.24
C THR A 151 11.48 -3.90 10.32
N ALA A 152 12.02 -2.70 10.12
CA ALA A 152 11.46 -1.75 9.18
C ALA A 152 11.59 -2.26 7.75
N LEU A 153 10.52 -2.08 6.97
CA LEU A 153 10.54 -2.31 5.53
C LEU A 153 10.81 -1.00 4.79
N PRO A 154 11.48 -1.04 3.64
CA PRO A 154 11.49 0.11 2.75
C PRO A 154 10.06 0.42 2.29
N PRO A 155 9.72 1.70 2.10
CA PRO A 155 8.38 2.11 1.68
C PRO A 155 8.17 1.76 0.20
N LEU A 156 7.80 0.52 -0.08
CA LEU A 156 7.53 0.00 -1.41
C LEU A 156 6.08 0.28 -1.82
N ASN A 157 5.13 -0.09 -0.97
CA ASN A 157 3.70 0.12 -1.17
C ASN A 157 3.27 1.44 -0.52
N VAL A 158 3.73 2.56 -1.08
CA VAL A 158 3.60 3.91 -0.47
C VAL A 158 2.16 4.39 -0.31
N ARG A 159 1.23 3.82 -1.09
CA ARG A 159 -0.19 4.14 -1.03
C ARG A 159 -0.88 3.59 0.22
N ASP A 160 -0.39 2.48 0.75
CA ASP A 160 -1.13 1.75 1.78
C ASP A 160 -1.24 2.52 3.10
N ASN A 161 -0.25 3.34 3.44
CA ASN A 161 -0.21 4.06 4.72
C ASN A 161 -0.41 5.59 4.59
N THR A 162 -0.81 6.05 3.39
CA THR A 162 -1.00 7.49 3.12
C THR A 162 -2.18 7.71 2.20
N LEU A 163 -3.18 8.43 2.69
CA LEU A 163 -4.30 8.91 1.88
C LEU A 163 -4.09 10.38 1.55
N ILE A 164 -4.21 10.74 0.26
CA ILE A 164 -4.16 12.12 -0.18
C ILE A 164 -5.54 12.53 -0.72
N LEU A 165 -6.09 13.59 -0.15
CA LEU A 165 -7.39 14.13 -0.50
C LEU A 165 -7.28 15.63 -0.78
N GLY A 166 -7.33 16.02 -2.06
CA GLY A 166 -7.13 17.39 -2.48
C GLY A 166 -5.75 17.90 -2.12
N ASP A 167 -5.69 18.78 -1.14
CA ASP A 167 -4.48 19.41 -0.61
C ASP A 167 -4.05 18.85 0.77
N GLU A 168 -4.60 17.72 1.18
CA GLU A 168 -4.35 17.14 2.49
C GLU A 168 -3.68 15.77 2.43
N ILE A 169 -2.63 15.60 3.22
CA ILE A 169 -1.97 14.33 3.51
C ILE A 169 -2.57 13.79 4.81
N ILE A 170 -3.05 12.55 4.78
CA ILE A 170 -3.52 11.83 5.96
C ILE A 170 -2.67 10.56 6.11
N GLU A 171 -1.82 10.52 7.16
CA GLU A 171 -1.11 9.28 7.52
C GLU A 171 -2.07 8.36 8.25
N THR A 172 -2.25 7.14 7.74
CA THR A 172 -3.10 6.12 8.35
C THR A 172 -2.34 5.20 9.31
N PRO A 173 -3.00 4.60 10.29
CA PRO A 173 -2.39 3.65 11.21
C PRO A 173 -2.29 2.26 10.55
N PRO A 174 -1.08 1.76 10.27
CA PRO A 174 -0.90 0.53 9.50
C PRO A 174 -1.44 -0.71 10.23
N MET A 175 -1.82 -1.71 9.46
CA MET A 175 -2.28 -3.00 9.98
C MET A 175 -1.13 -3.91 10.44
N MET A 176 0.10 -3.67 9.98
CA MET A 176 1.29 -4.47 10.32
C MET A 176 2.31 -3.67 11.13
N ARG A 177 2.89 -4.30 12.17
CA ARG A 177 3.95 -3.70 13.00
C ARG A 177 5.20 -3.32 12.20
N SER A 178 5.59 -4.13 11.24
CA SER A 178 6.75 -3.85 10.36
C SER A 178 6.61 -2.56 9.54
N ARG A 179 5.38 -2.10 9.32
CA ARG A 179 5.05 -0.89 8.56
C ARG A 179 4.76 0.33 9.44
N TYR A 180 4.81 0.18 10.77
CA TYR A 180 4.41 1.22 11.74
C TYR A 180 5.13 2.57 11.52
N PHE A 181 6.38 2.53 11.11
CA PHE A 181 7.21 3.71 10.86
C PHE A 181 7.45 3.99 9.36
N GLU A 182 6.76 3.31 8.46
CA GLU A 182 7.00 3.43 7.02
C GLU A 182 6.82 4.87 6.51
N THR A 183 5.83 5.60 6.99
CA THR A 183 5.61 7.01 6.60
C THR A 183 6.76 7.95 6.98
N GLN A 184 7.68 7.53 7.89
CA GLN A 184 8.86 8.33 8.22
C GLN A 184 9.76 8.53 6.99
N PHE A 185 9.81 7.57 6.07
CA PHE A 185 10.59 7.66 4.84
C PHE A 185 9.98 8.64 3.83
N LEU A 186 8.70 8.98 3.99
CA LEU A 186 7.98 9.97 3.18
C LEU A 186 8.04 11.39 3.77
N LYS A 187 8.44 11.53 5.03
CA LYS A 187 8.43 12.82 5.73
C LYS A 187 9.18 13.97 5.04
N PRO A 188 10.33 13.77 4.38
CA PRO A 188 10.95 14.85 3.62
C PRO A 188 10.03 15.42 2.54
N LEU A 189 9.30 14.56 1.83
CA LEU A 189 8.30 14.93 0.82
C LEU A 189 7.09 15.62 1.47
N PHE A 190 6.55 15.05 2.55
CA PHE A 190 5.42 15.63 3.27
C PHE A 190 5.75 17.01 3.83
N MET A 191 6.98 17.21 4.32
CA MET A 191 7.45 18.52 4.80
C MET A 191 7.55 19.52 3.65
N GLU A 192 7.94 19.10 2.46
CA GLU A 192 7.96 19.94 1.28
C GLU A 192 6.54 20.40 0.90
N TYR A 193 5.58 19.45 0.77
CA TYR A 193 4.18 19.77 0.51
C TYR A 193 3.57 20.68 1.59
N PHE A 194 3.85 20.39 2.86
CA PHE A 194 3.40 21.23 3.97
C PHE A 194 3.91 22.69 3.85
N ARG A 195 5.17 22.89 3.49
CA ARG A 195 5.73 24.22 3.26
C ARG A 195 5.11 24.96 2.09
N HIS A 196 4.54 24.21 1.13
CA HIS A 196 3.78 24.75 0.00
C HIS A 196 2.27 24.84 0.25
N GLY A 197 1.84 24.67 1.50
CA GLY A 197 0.48 24.93 1.94
C GLY A 197 -0.42 23.72 2.06
N ALA A 198 0.09 22.50 1.86
CA ALA A 198 -0.68 21.30 2.12
C ALA A 198 -1.01 21.15 3.60
N ARG A 199 -2.18 20.60 3.88
CA ARG A 199 -2.54 20.13 5.22
C ARG A 199 -1.88 18.78 5.46
N TRP A 200 -1.51 18.51 6.68
CA TRP A 200 -0.88 17.26 7.06
C TRP A 200 -1.44 16.79 8.40
N THR A 201 -2.15 15.67 8.35
CA THR A 201 -2.84 15.06 9.48
C THR A 201 -2.34 13.66 9.72
N VAL A 202 -2.28 13.24 10.96
CA VAL A 202 -1.95 11.87 11.38
C VAL A 202 -3.16 11.31 12.13
N MET A 203 -3.70 10.20 11.66
CA MET A 203 -4.73 9.47 12.40
C MET A 203 -4.18 8.95 13.74
N PRO A 204 -5.03 8.75 14.75
CA PRO A 204 -4.59 8.19 16.02
C PRO A 204 -3.75 6.93 15.83
N ARG A 205 -2.53 6.94 16.39
CA ARG A 205 -1.60 5.81 16.26
C ARG A 205 -1.95 4.71 17.25
N PRO A 206 -2.10 3.45 16.81
CA PRO A 206 -2.36 2.31 17.68
C PRO A 206 -1.12 1.92 18.49
N TRP A 207 -1.32 1.24 19.59
CA TRP A 207 -0.22 0.63 20.34
C TRP A 207 0.24 -0.68 19.71
N MET A 208 -0.66 -1.37 19.04
CA MET A 208 -0.43 -2.67 18.37
C MET A 208 0.17 -3.72 19.34
N THR A 209 -0.27 -3.71 20.59
CA THR A 209 0.08 -4.79 21.53
C THR A 209 -0.60 -6.09 21.11
N ASP A 210 -0.23 -7.22 21.69
CA ASP A 210 -0.90 -8.48 21.36
C ASP A 210 -2.41 -8.43 21.67
N ARG A 211 -2.84 -7.55 22.58
CA ARG A 211 -4.26 -7.34 22.90
C ARG A 211 -5.03 -6.61 21.79
N SER A 212 -4.36 -6.00 20.83
CA SER A 212 -4.99 -5.36 19.68
C SER A 212 -5.48 -6.38 18.64
N PHE A 213 -5.14 -7.66 18.82
CA PHE A 213 -5.42 -8.74 17.89
C PHE A 213 -6.20 -9.87 18.56
N ASP A 214 -6.96 -10.62 17.79
CA ASP A 214 -7.67 -11.80 18.26
C ASP A 214 -6.70 -13.00 18.40
N LEU A 215 -6.17 -13.19 19.61
CA LEU A 215 -5.23 -14.27 19.90
C LEU A 215 -5.89 -15.65 19.81
N ALA A 216 -7.18 -15.76 20.17
CA ALA A 216 -7.89 -17.03 20.08
C ALA A 216 -8.04 -17.46 18.62
N TYR A 217 -8.32 -16.51 17.73
CA TYR A 217 -8.37 -16.77 16.30
C TYR A 217 -6.98 -17.15 15.77
N ALA A 218 -5.93 -16.45 16.17
CA ALA A 218 -4.56 -16.79 15.79
C ALA A 218 -4.14 -18.20 16.21
N GLU A 219 -4.53 -18.65 17.40
CA GLU A 219 -4.30 -20.01 17.88
C GLU A 219 -5.06 -21.06 17.04
N GLN A 220 -6.31 -20.77 16.68
CA GLN A 220 -7.14 -21.64 15.84
C GLN A 220 -6.56 -21.78 14.42
N ILE A 221 -6.08 -20.69 13.84
CA ILE A 221 -5.39 -20.71 12.55
C ILE A 221 -4.12 -21.57 12.64
N ALA A 222 -3.32 -21.36 13.67
CA ALA A 222 -2.07 -22.11 13.89
C ALA A 222 -2.34 -23.62 14.02
N ALA A 223 -3.45 -24.00 14.65
CA ALA A 223 -3.90 -25.40 14.77
C ALA A 223 -4.48 -25.98 13.48
N MET A 224 -4.76 -25.17 12.47
CA MET A 224 -5.43 -25.56 11.23
C MET A 224 -6.81 -26.21 11.46
N GLU A 225 -7.46 -25.93 12.58
CA GLU A 225 -8.73 -26.53 12.97
C GLU A 225 -9.93 -25.82 12.34
N ILE A 226 -9.73 -24.61 11.83
CA ILE A 226 -10.80 -23.80 11.24
C ILE A 226 -10.42 -23.43 9.81
N VAL A 227 -11.37 -23.65 8.90
CA VAL A 227 -11.44 -22.87 7.65
C VAL A 227 -12.24 -21.62 8.02
N PRO A 228 -11.61 -20.42 8.11
CA PRO A 228 -12.33 -19.23 8.46
C PRO A 228 -13.47 -18.99 7.49
N THR A 229 -14.59 -18.61 8.02
CA THR A 229 -15.70 -18.11 7.21
C THR A 229 -15.42 -16.64 6.86
N ILE A 230 -16.01 -16.18 5.77
CA ILE A 230 -15.92 -14.79 5.29
C ILE A 230 -16.23 -13.73 6.38
N ASN A 231 -16.88 -14.15 7.45
CA ASN A 231 -17.36 -13.24 8.49
C ASN A 231 -16.44 -13.13 9.71
N ASP A 232 -15.38 -13.91 9.78
CA ASP A 232 -14.49 -13.92 10.94
C ASP A 232 -13.17 -13.25 10.57
N SER A 233 -12.93 -12.04 11.07
CA SER A 233 -11.67 -11.34 10.90
C SER A 233 -10.82 -11.41 12.17
N PRO A 234 -9.53 -11.78 12.07
CA PRO A 234 -8.61 -11.80 13.20
C PRO A 234 -8.33 -10.41 13.79
N TYR A 235 -8.75 -9.35 13.10
CA TYR A 235 -8.64 -7.97 13.57
C TYR A 235 -9.92 -7.45 14.23
N ASP A 236 -10.97 -8.26 14.36
CA ASP A 236 -12.28 -7.83 14.89
C ASP A 236 -12.30 -7.56 16.40
N VAL A 237 -11.17 -7.16 16.97
CA VAL A 237 -11.08 -6.78 18.38
C VAL A 237 -11.67 -5.39 18.63
N GLY A 238 -11.54 -4.46 17.68
CA GLY A 238 -12.18 -3.15 17.68
C GLY A 238 -11.74 -2.21 18.80
N ILE A 239 -10.56 -2.41 19.39
CA ILE A 239 -10.05 -1.55 20.47
C ILE A 239 -9.12 -0.45 19.98
N GLU A 240 -8.61 -0.54 18.77
CA GLU A 240 -7.69 0.40 18.16
C GLU A 240 -8.04 0.59 16.68
N MET A 241 -7.65 1.74 16.12
CA MET A 241 -7.70 1.96 14.68
C MET A 241 -6.50 1.25 14.05
N LEU A 242 -6.77 0.26 13.20
CA LEU A 242 -5.82 -0.37 12.31
C LEU A 242 -6.41 -0.25 10.91
N PHE A 243 -5.77 0.48 10.02
CA PHE A 243 -6.38 0.87 8.75
C PHE A 243 -5.34 1.29 7.72
N ASP A 244 -5.22 0.54 6.66
CA ASP A 244 -4.41 0.95 5.52
C ASP A 244 -5.21 1.88 4.61
N ALA A 245 -4.60 2.95 4.09
CA ALA A 245 -5.24 3.91 3.21
C ALA A 245 -5.73 3.28 1.89
N ALA A 246 -5.16 2.15 1.49
CA ALA A 246 -5.61 1.36 0.35
C ALA A 246 -7.00 0.72 0.54
N GLN A 247 -7.66 0.92 1.69
CA GLN A 247 -9.09 0.68 1.87
C GLN A 247 -9.96 1.77 1.24
N CYS A 248 -9.36 2.86 0.75
CA CYS A 248 -10.07 4.01 0.20
C CYS A 248 -9.87 4.12 -1.31
N LEU A 249 -10.95 4.51 -2.01
CA LEU A 249 -10.89 4.96 -3.41
C LEU A 249 -11.55 6.33 -3.53
N ARG A 250 -10.98 7.19 -4.38
CA ARG A 250 -11.39 8.59 -4.54
C ARG A 250 -12.23 8.76 -5.81
N PHE A 251 -13.37 9.42 -5.64
CA PHE A 251 -14.30 9.78 -6.71
C PHE A 251 -14.67 11.27 -6.58
N GLY A 252 -13.70 12.15 -6.64
CA GLY A 252 -13.92 13.57 -6.40
C GLY A 252 -14.32 13.85 -4.96
N ARG A 253 -15.58 14.28 -4.74
CA ARG A 253 -16.15 14.52 -3.42
C ARG A 253 -16.51 13.23 -2.67
N ASP A 254 -16.67 12.15 -3.39
CA ASP A 254 -17.11 10.87 -2.85
C ASP A 254 -15.91 9.96 -2.59
N ILE A 255 -15.81 9.41 -1.40
CA ILE A 255 -14.76 8.50 -0.99
C ILE A 255 -15.38 7.16 -0.64
N LEU A 256 -14.99 6.12 -1.35
CA LEU A 256 -15.40 4.76 -1.07
C LEU A 256 -14.47 4.16 -0.03
N VAL A 257 -14.99 3.58 1.04
CA VAL A 257 -14.21 3.00 2.13
C VAL A 257 -14.66 1.57 2.41
N ASN A 258 -13.78 0.61 2.19
CA ASN A 258 -14.01 -0.79 2.51
C ASN A 258 -13.81 -1.04 4.00
N ILE A 259 -14.82 -1.62 4.65
CA ILE A 259 -14.81 -1.95 6.08
C ILE A 259 -14.89 -3.46 6.22
N ALA A 260 -13.78 -4.09 6.52
CA ALA A 260 -13.70 -5.53 6.72
C ALA A 260 -13.65 -5.93 8.20
N THR A 261 -13.27 -5.01 9.08
CA THR A 261 -13.04 -5.29 10.51
C THR A 261 -13.60 -4.18 11.40
N ALA A 262 -13.80 -4.47 12.68
CA ALA A 262 -14.17 -3.46 13.66
C ALA A 262 -13.09 -2.36 13.82
N ASN A 263 -11.84 -2.69 13.61
CA ASN A 263 -10.74 -1.73 13.60
C ASN A 263 -10.84 -0.76 12.40
N HIS A 264 -11.23 -1.26 11.21
CA HIS A 264 -11.53 -0.42 10.04
C HIS A 264 -12.73 0.49 10.29
N LEU A 265 -13.77 -0.01 10.96
CA LEU A 265 -14.95 0.80 11.29
C LEU A 265 -14.59 1.99 12.16
N LEU A 266 -13.76 1.80 13.21
CA LEU A 266 -13.27 2.90 14.04
C LEU A 266 -12.51 3.95 13.23
N ALA A 267 -11.65 3.50 12.31
CA ALA A 267 -10.91 4.39 11.44
C ALA A 267 -11.81 5.15 10.46
N CYS A 268 -12.81 4.47 9.89
CA CYS A 268 -13.80 5.09 9.01
C CYS A 268 -14.64 6.15 9.75
N GLU A 269 -15.09 5.88 10.98
CA GLU A 269 -15.78 6.86 11.82
C GLU A 269 -14.92 8.10 12.12
N TRP A 270 -13.60 7.90 12.28
CA TRP A 270 -12.68 9.01 12.45
C TRP A 270 -12.58 9.83 11.16
N LEU A 271 -12.43 9.17 10.00
CA LEU A 271 -12.40 9.84 8.69
C LEU A 271 -13.67 10.64 8.42
N GLU A 272 -14.85 10.10 8.70
CA GLU A 272 -16.12 10.79 8.53
C GLU A 272 -16.17 12.11 9.33
N ARG A 273 -15.75 12.07 10.60
CA ARG A 273 -15.72 13.27 11.45
C ARG A 273 -14.67 14.27 10.98
N HIS A 274 -13.49 13.76 10.57
CA HIS A 274 -12.39 14.61 10.09
C HIS A 274 -12.74 15.28 8.76
N LEU A 275 -13.43 14.59 7.87
CA LEU A 275 -13.75 15.03 6.52
C LEU A 275 -15.14 15.68 6.40
N GLU A 276 -15.89 15.78 7.50
CA GLU A 276 -17.24 16.33 7.53
C GLU A 276 -17.35 17.66 6.79
N GLY A 277 -18.36 17.77 5.92
CA GLY A 277 -18.63 18.96 5.10
C GLY A 277 -17.68 19.16 3.91
N ARG A 278 -16.62 18.35 3.79
CA ARG A 278 -15.66 18.42 2.66
C ARG A 278 -15.82 17.27 1.68
N TYR A 279 -15.98 16.06 2.20
CA TYR A 279 -16.15 14.83 1.44
C TYR A 279 -17.32 14.02 1.97
N THR A 280 -17.85 13.13 1.14
CA THR A 280 -18.87 12.15 1.50
C THR A 280 -18.23 10.77 1.55
N ILE A 281 -18.32 10.11 2.69
CA ILE A 281 -17.81 8.73 2.86
C ILE A 281 -18.94 7.75 2.52
N HIS A 282 -18.64 6.81 1.63
CA HIS A 282 -19.50 5.69 1.27
C HIS A 282 -18.88 4.41 1.83
N ARG A 283 -19.49 3.88 2.88
CA ARG A 283 -19.05 2.64 3.50
C ARG A 283 -19.44 1.46 2.65
N ILE A 284 -18.50 0.56 2.39
CA ILE A 284 -18.75 -0.77 1.82
C ILE A 284 -18.49 -1.80 2.90
N ASP A 285 -19.46 -2.67 3.09
CA ASP A 285 -19.31 -3.76 4.03
C ASP A 285 -18.60 -4.93 3.35
N ARG A 286 -17.33 -5.11 3.72
CA ARG A 286 -16.48 -6.27 3.43
C ARG A 286 -16.46 -6.72 1.95
N LEU A 287 -16.16 -5.80 1.05
CA LEU A 287 -15.87 -6.15 -0.35
C LEU A 287 -14.55 -6.93 -0.46
N ALA A 288 -13.57 -6.55 0.35
CA ALA A 288 -12.29 -7.22 0.51
C ALA A 288 -11.94 -7.32 1.98
N ASP A 289 -11.13 -8.29 2.36
CA ASP A 289 -10.64 -8.41 3.74
C ASP A 289 -9.63 -7.33 4.07
N SER A 290 -8.89 -6.86 3.06
CA SER A 290 -7.96 -5.73 3.18
C SER A 290 -8.14 -4.75 2.02
N HIS A 291 -7.17 -4.55 1.18
CA HIS A 291 -7.11 -3.49 0.18
C HIS A 291 -8.19 -3.60 -0.90
N ILE A 292 -8.98 -2.55 -1.08
CA ILE A 292 -10.07 -2.49 -2.05
C ILE A 292 -9.58 -2.40 -3.50
N ASP A 293 -8.40 -1.84 -3.74
CA ASP A 293 -7.83 -1.59 -5.06
C ASP A 293 -7.37 -2.85 -5.81
N SER A 294 -7.44 -4.01 -5.16
CA SER A 294 -7.32 -5.33 -5.79
C SER A 294 -8.66 -5.95 -6.19
N MET A 295 -9.77 -5.30 -5.84
CA MET A 295 -11.14 -5.78 -6.10
C MET A 295 -11.86 -4.90 -7.12
N VAL A 296 -11.69 -3.59 -7.01
CA VAL A 296 -12.31 -2.61 -7.90
C VAL A 296 -11.41 -1.38 -8.03
N LEU A 297 -11.31 -0.83 -9.23
CA LEU A 297 -10.65 0.46 -9.51
C LEU A 297 -11.49 1.28 -10.49
N PRO A 298 -11.72 2.57 -10.24
CA PRO A 298 -12.24 3.47 -11.26
C PRO A 298 -11.13 3.85 -12.24
N LEU A 299 -11.40 3.72 -13.54
CA LEU A 299 -10.44 4.02 -14.60
C LEU A 299 -10.68 5.39 -15.24
N ARG A 300 -11.92 5.83 -15.26
CA ARG A 300 -12.40 7.15 -15.73
C ARG A 300 -13.83 7.37 -15.23
N PRO A 301 -14.39 8.58 -15.31
CA PRO A 301 -15.80 8.81 -14.99
C PRO A 301 -16.71 7.83 -15.74
N GLY A 302 -17.55 7.12 -15.00
CA GLY A 302 -18.50 6.16 -15.55
C GLY A 302 -17.93 4.78 -15.90
N THR A 303 -16.67 4.46 -15.59
CA THR A 303 -16.07 3.16 -15.92
C THR A 303 -15.30 2.57 -14.74
N LEU A 304 -15.62 1.34 -14.36
CA LEU A 304 -14.96 0.56 -13.32
C LEU A 304 -14.25 -0.67 -13.91
N LEU A 305 -13.04 -0.94 -13.46
CA LEU A 305 -12.42 -2.27 -13.54
C LEU A 305 -12.77 -3.03 -12.27
N ILE A 306 -13.31 -4.24 -12.38
CA ILE A 306 -13.72 -5.06 -11.24
C ILE A 306 -13.21 -6.48 -11.39
N ARG A 307 -12.88 -7.09 -10.27
CA ARG A 307 -12.41 -8.49 -10.22
C ARG A 307 -13.46 -9.48 -10.72
N SER A 308 -14.72 -9.29 -10.31
CA SER A 308 -15.86 -10.07 -10.79
C SER A 308 -17.15 -9.28 -10.62
N ARG A 309 -18.08 -9.45 -11.58
CA ARG A 309 -19.40 -8.78 -11.55
C ARG A 309 -20.23 -9.15 -10.33
N GLN A 310 -19.99 -10.29 -9.68
CA GLN A 310 -20.65 -10.67 -8.43
C GLN A 310 -20.44 -9.68 -7.27
N PHE A 311 -19.39 -8.84 -7.36
CA PHE A 311 -19.09 -7.84 -6.35
C PHE A 311 -19.81 -6.50 -6.56
N LEU A 312 -20.56 -6.33 -7.66
CA LEU A 312 -21.28 -5.07 -7.94
C LEU A 312 -22.31 -4.75 -6.87
N ASP A 313 -22.98 -5.76 -6.33
CA ASP A 313 -24.03 -5.57 -5.31
C ASP A 313 -23.50 -4.98 -4.00
N TYR A 314 -22.19 -5.05 -3.76
CA TYR A 314 -21.53 -4.43 -2.60
C TYR A 314 -21.29 -2.93 -2.80
N LEU A 315 -21.30 -2.46 -4.06
CA LEU A 315 -21.00 -1.07 -4.37
C LEU A 315 -22.24 -0.18 -4.23
N PRO A 316 -22.07 1.12 -3.92
CA PRO A 316 -23.15 2.08 -3.95
C PRO A 316 -23.93 2.05 -5.27
N GLU A 317 -25.26 2.27 -5.20
CA GLU A 317 -26.17 2.21 -6.36
C GLU A 317 -25.72 3.08 -7.54
N ALA A 318 -25.09 4.21 -7.25
CA ALA A 318 -24.53 5.09 -8.29
C ALA A 318 -23.46 4.38 -9.12
N LEU A 319 -22.56 3.62 -8.47
CA LEU A 319 -21.50 2.89 -9.17
C LEU A 319 -21.99 1.64 -9.89
N GLN A 320 -23.08 1.02 -9.43
CA GLN A 320 -23.69 -0.12 -10.12
C GLN A 320 -24.23 0.24 -11.52
N LYS A 321 -24.39 1.53 -11.78
CA LYS A 321 -24.85 2.07 -13.09
C LYS A 321 -23.69 2.40 -14.04
N TRP A 322 -22.45 2.32 -13.57
CA TRP A 322 -21.27 2.57 -14.38
C TRP A 322 -20.98 1.40 -15.32
N ASP A 323 -20.27 1.69 -16.41
CA ASP A 323 -19.73 0.64 -17.27
C ASP A 323 -18.71 -0.20 -16.49
N VAL A 324 -18.86 -1.53 -16.58
CA VAL A 324 -18.06 -2.46 -15.81
C VAL A 324 -17.22 -3.34 -16.72
N ILE A 325 -15.92 -3.22 -16.55
CA ILE A 325 -14.92 -4.10 -17.15
C ILE A 325 -14.57 -5.18 -16.13
N GLU A 326 -14.95 -6.43 -16.42
CA GLU A 326 -14.56 -7.56 -15.57
C GLU A 326 -13.16 -8.04 -15.95
N ALA A 327 -12.27 -8.15 -14.95
CA ALA A 327 -10.92 -8.63 -15.18
C ALA A 327 -10.94 -10.11 -15.58
N PRO A 328 -10.23 -10.51 -16.65
CA PRO A 328 -10.08 -11.91 -16.99
C PRO A 328 -9.47 -12.71 -15.84
N ALA A 329 -9.76 -13.99 -15.73
CA ALA A 329 -9.09 -14.83 -14.73
C ALA A 329 -7.59 -14.95 -15.07
N PRO A 330 -6.68 -14.64 -14.12
CA PRO A 330 -5.26 -14.80 -14.35
C PRO A 330 -4.88 -16.27 -14.56
N LYS A 331 -3.90 -16.51 -15.41
CA LYS A 331 -3.38 -17.85 -15.69
C LYS A 331 -2.06 -18.08 -14.95
N ALA A 332 -1.71 -19.34 -14.74
CA ALA A 332 -0.44 -19.69 -14.10
C ALA A 332 0.78 -19.14 -14.87
N GLU A 333 0.70 -19.08 -16.19
CA GLU A 333 1.75 -18.54 -17.07
C GLU A 333 1.96 -17.03 -16.95
N ASN A 334 1.04 -16.30 -16.34
CA ASN A 334 1.20 -14.86 -16.08
C ASN A 334 2.19 -14.59 -14.94
N PHE A 335 2.67 -15.61 -14.24
CA PHE A 335 3.53 -15.45 -13.06
C PHE A 335 4.84 -16.22 -13.23
N PRO A 336 5.95 -15.69 -12.66
CA PRO A 336 7.18 -16.46 -12.51
C PRO A 336 6.93 -17.74 -11.69
N GLN A 337 7.69 -18.76 -11.98
CA GLN A 337 7.74 -19.93 -11.11
C GLN A 337 8.63 -19.63 -9.92
N TYR A 338 8.12 -19.93 -8.73
CA TYR A 338 8.81 -19.77 -7.46
C TYR A 338 9.20 -21.11 -6.87
N ASP A 339 10.23 -21.11 -6.06
CA ASP A 339 10.67 -22.30 -5.34
C ASP A 339 9.74 -22.55 -4.12
N ASP A 340 9.75 -23.78 -3.59
CA ASP A 340 8.86 -24.19 -2.48
C ASP A 340 9.07 -23.40 -1.17
N ASP A 341 10.24 -22.73 -1.04
CA ASP A 341 10.59 -21.90 0.12
C ASP A 341 10.28 -20.41 -0.08
N ASP A 342 9.86 -20.00 -1.27
CA ASP A 342 9.46 -18.62 -1.55
C ASP A 342 8.07 -18.35 -0.95
N ILE A 343 7.91 -17.14 -0.40
CA ILE A 343 6.67 -16.71 0.25
C ILE A 343 5.85 -15.88 -0.71
N ILE A 344 4.68 -16.38 -1.08
CA ILE A 344 3.73 -15.65 -1.91
C ILE A 344 2.76 -14.90 -1.00
N LEU A 345 2.71 -13.56 -1.15
CA LEU A 345 1.96 -12.67 -0.27
C LEU A 345 0.63 -12.21 -0.84
N THR A 346 0.37 -12.39 -2.14
CA THR A 346 -0.85 -11.88 -2.77
C THR A 346 -1.54 -12.90 -3.66
N SER A 347 -2.81 -12.65 -3.87
CA SER A 347 -3.67 -13.36 -4.81
C SER A 347 -3.17 -13.23 -6.26
N PRO A 348 -3.54 -14.18 -7.15
CA PRO A 348 -3.31 -14.04 -8.58
C PRO A 348 -3.97 -12.81 -9.20
N PHE A 349 -4.98 -12.22 -8.58
CA PHE A 349 -5.66 -11.02 -9.08
C PHE A 349 -4.95 -9.70 -8.74
N ILE A 350 -3.72 -9.76 -8.22
CA ILE A 350 -2.95 -8.55 -7.89
C ILE A 350 -2.75 -7.62 -9.10
N ASP A 351 -2.73 -8.14 -10.31
CA ASP A 351 -2.56 -7.36 -11.53
C ASP A 351 -3.80 -6.53 -11.92
N LEU A 352 -4.92 -6.66 -11.21
CA LEU A 352 -6.02 -5.70 -11.29
C LEU A 352 -5.62 -4.33 -10.74
N ASN A 353 -4.57 -4.29 -9.96
CA ASN A 353 -3.96 -3.11 -9.36
C ASN A 353 -3.19 -2.28 -10.41
N VAL A 354 -3.91 -1.79 -11.42
CA VAL A 354 -3.40 -0.98 -12.54
C VAL A 354 -3.29 0.49 -12.13
N LEU A 355 -2.61 1.31 -12.93
CA LEU A 355 -2.49 2.75 -12.68
C LEU A 355 -2.96 3.54 -13.90
N SER A 356 -4.01 4.37 -13.74
CA SER A 356 -4.42 5.33 -14.77
C SER A 356 -3.47 6.52 -14.79
N ILE A 357 -2.87 6.79 -15.96
CA ILE A 357 -2.10 8.01 -16.23
C ILE A 357 -3.07 9.18 -16.50
N ASP A 358 -4.13 8.90 -17.22
CA ASP A 358 -5.25 9.79 -17.46
C ASP A 358 -6.51 8.96 -17.78
N GLU A 359 -7.62 9.61 -18.19
CA GLU A 359 -8.90 8.97 -18.50
C GLU A 359 -8.85 7.99 -19.70
N HIS A 360 -7.77 7.99 -20.45
CA HIS A 360 -7.61 7.18 -21.68
C HIS A 360 -6.46 6.20 -21.58
N THR A 361 -5.46 6.47 -20.74
CA THR A 361 -4.17 5.76 -20.70
C THR A 361 -4.01 5.02 -19.36
N VAL A 362 -3.81 3.71 -19.43
CA VAL A 362 -3.67 2.85 -18.25
C VAL A 362 -2.39 2.02 -18.32
N MET A 363 -1.56 2.09 -17.29
CA MET A 363 -0.40 1.21 -17.11
C MET A 363 -0.86 -0.15 -16.58
N VAL A 364 -0.40 -1.22 -17.23
CA VAL A 364 -0.76 -2.61 -16.93
C VAL A 364 0.51 -3.47 -16.89
N ASN A 365 0.53 -4.50 -16.07
CA ASN A 365 1.62 -5.46 -16.07
C ASN A 365 1.71 -6.18 -17.44
N ASP A 366 2.90 -6.18 -18.04
CA ASP A 366 3.18 -6.81 -19.35
C ASP A 366 2.92 -8.34 -19.34
N SER A 367 3.01 -8.95 -18.17
CA SER A 367 2.74 -10.37 -17.97
C SER A 367 1.25 -10.74 -17.97
N TYR A 368 0.35 -9.75 -18.12
CA TYR A 368 -1.11 -9.99 -18.12
C TYR A 368 -1.78 -9.50 -19.43
N PRO A 369 -1.42 -10.10 -20.57
CA PRO A 369 -1.91 -9.66 -21.87
C PRO A 369 -3.43 -9.83 -22.05
N GLU A 370 -4.07 -10.68 -21.27
CA GLU A 370 -5.53 -10.84 -21.27
C GLU A 370 -6.22 -9.56 -20.79
N LEU A 371 -5.73 -8.96 -19.72
CA LEU A 371 -6.26 -7.70 -19.20
C LEU A 371 -6.01 -6.57 -20.17
N SER A 372 -4.80 -6.49 -20.75
CA SER A 372 -4.47 -5.48 -21.76
C SER A 372 -5.48 -5.50 -22.93
N ARG A 373 -5.75 -6.68 -23.51
CA ARG A 373 -6.72 -6.81 -24.60
C ARG A 373 -8.13 -6.38 -24.22
N VAL A 374 -8.57 -6.69 -23.00
CA VAL A 374 -9.91 -6.29 -22.54
C VAL A 374 -9.99 -4.78 -22.38
N LEU A 375 -8.97 -4.13 -21.83
CA LEU A 375 -8.93 -2.68 -21.69
C LEU A 375 -8.88 -1.97 -23.05
N GLU A 376 -8.08 -2.47 -24.00
CA GLU A 376 -8.03 -1.96 -25.38
C GLU A 376 -9.40 -2.05 -26.09
N GLN A 377 -10.14 -3.17 -25.89
CA GLN A 377 -11.50 -3.34 -26.42
C GLN A 377 -12.50 -2.32 -25.85
N HIS A 378 -12.23 -1.79 -24.65
CA HIS A 378 -13.02 -0.72 -24.01
C HIS A 378 -12.46 0.68 -24.30
N GLY A 379 -11.51 0.79 -25.24
CA GLY A 379 -11.00 2.07 -25.76
C GLY A 379 -9.95 2.73 -24.88
N PHE A 380 -9.19 1.95 -24.09
CA PHE A 380 -8.03 2.45 -23.37
C PHE A 380 -6.74 2.24 -24.17
N ASP A 381 -5.86 3.21 -24.09
CA ASP A 381 -4.48 3.09 -24.51
C ASP A 381 -3.71 2.39 -23.39
N VAL A 382 -3.31 1.13 -23.63
CA VAL A 382 -2.64 0.30 -22.62
C VAL A 382 -1.13 0.46 -22.71
N VAL A 383 -0.51 0.79 -21.61
CA VAL A 383 0.95 0.90 -21.47
C VAL A 383 1.47 -0.30 -20.68
N PRO A 384 2.04 -1.30 -21.36
CA PRO A 384 2.59 -2.46 -20.67
C PRO A 384 3.89 -2.09 -19.96
N VAL A 385 3.99 -2.47 -18.69
CA VAL A 385 5.20 -2.30 -17.88
C VAL A 385 5.57 -3.59 -17.20
N ARG A 386 6.85 -3.83 -17.04
CA ARG A 386 7.35 -5.03 -16.38
C ARG A 386 7.17 -4.91 -14.87
N HIS A 387 6.54 -5.93 -14.27
CA HIS A 387 6.45 -6.09 -12.82
C HIS A 387 6.43 -7.59 -12.47
N ARG A 388 7.63 -8.19 -12.37
CA ARG A 388 7.80 -9.65 -12.28
C ARG A 388 7.29 -10.24 -10.97
N HIS A 389 7.77 -9.73 -9.84
CA HIS A 389 7.62 -10.40 -8.53
C HIS A 389 6.53 -9.78 -7.63
N ARG A 390 5.49 -9.17 -8.22
CA ARG A 390 4.38 -8.54 -7.48
C ARG A 390 3.74 -9.44 -6.42
N ARG A 391 3.77 -10.75 -6.64
CA ARG A 391 3.22 -11.71 -5.67
C ARG A 391 4.09 -11.95 -4.46
N LEU A 392 5.41 -11.79 -4.57
CA LEU A 392 6.36 -11.90 -3.45
C LEU A 392 6.44 -10.60 -2.63
N PHE A 393 6.19 -9.45 -3.26
CA PHE A 393 6.36 -8.14 -2.64
C PHE A 393 5.03 -7.48 -2.22
N GLY A 394 3.92 -8.11 -2.52
CA GLY A 394 2.63 -7.73 -1.96
C GLY A 394 2.01 -6.47 -2.54
N GLY A 395 2.24 -6.16 -3.83
CA GLY A 395 1.64 -4.98 -4.44
C GLY A 395 1.70 -4.95 -5.96
N GLY A 396 0.76 -4.27 -6.59
CA GLY A 396 0.74 -3.96 -8.01
C GLY A 396 1.19 -2.52 -8.30
N LEU A 397 0.88 -2.01 -9.48
CA LEU A 397 1.29 -0.67 -9.92
C LEU A 397 0.64 0.43 -9.08
N HIS A 398 -0.64 0.27 -8.72
CA HIS A 398 -1.36 1.22 -7.88
C HIS A 398 -0.77 1.28 -6.46
N CYS A 399 -0.51 0.13 -5.83
CA CYS A 399 0.07 0.06 -4.49
C CYS A 399 1.48 0.67 -4.41
N PHE A 400 2.31 0.45 -5.46
CA PHE A 400 3.68 0.98 -5.50
C PHE A 400 3.74 2.49 -5.71
N THR A 401 2.61 3.12 -6.01
CA THR A 401 2.52 4.53 -6.34
C THR A 401 1.54 5.27 -5.45
N LEU A 402 1.84 6.54 -5.18
CA LEU A 402 0.97 7.47 -4.47
C LEU A 402 0.90 8.76 -5.27
N ASP A 403 -0.20 8.97 -5.97
CA ASP A 403 -0.40 10.18 -6.75
C ASP A 403 -0.59 11.40 -5.85
N THR A 404 0.23 12.41 -6.11
CA THR A 404 0.29 13.64 -5.32
C THR A 404 -0.29 14.83 -6.07
N VAL A 405 -0.20 14.81 -7.41
CA VAL A 405 -0.79 15.85 -8.26
C VAL A 405 -1.46 15.23 -9.48
N ARG A 406 -2.77 15.47 -9.59
CA ARG A 406 -3.61 15.20 -10.77
C ARG A 406 -4.37 16.46 -11.16
N ASP A 407 -4.66 16.63 -12.44
CA ASP A 407 -5.44 17.78 -12.96
C ASP A 407 -6.97 17.64 -12.69
N GLY A 408 -7.33 16.82 -11.70
CA GLY A 408 -8.71 16.59 -11.29
C GLY A 408 -9.36 17.76 -10.56
N LYS A 409 -10.66 17.64 -10.30
CA LYS A 409 -11.45 18.61 -9.56
C LYS A 409 -12.31 17.93 -8.52
N LEU A 410 -12.73 18.69 -7.50
CA LEU A 410 -13.65 18.21 -6.49
C LEU A 410 -15.08 18.14 -7.08
N GLU A 411 -15.34 17.20 -7.93
CA GLU A 411 -16.64 16.95 -8.55
C GLU A 411 -17.45 15.92 -7.76
N ASN A 412 -18.74 15.81 -8.05
CA ASN A 412 -19.64 14.81 -7.46
C ASN A 412 -19.99 13.79 -8.57
N TYR A 413 -19.58 12.55 -8.38
CA TYR A 413 -19.79 11.46 -9.33
C TYR A 413 -20.91 10.50 -8.93
N PHE A 414 -21.50 10.67 -7.73
CA PHE A 414 -22.55 9.80 -7.20
C PHE A 414 -23.93 10.46 -7.20
N SER A 415 -24.07 11.64 -7.82
CA SER A 415 -25.35 12.36 -7.95
C SER A 415 -26.13 11.99 -9.21
#